data_396fd165b9717be249cc55f75497fd16
#
_entry.id   396fd165b9717be249cc55f75497fd16
#
_cell.length_a   1.000
_cell.length_b   1.000
_cell.length_c   1.000
_cell.angle_alpha   90.00
_cell.angle_beta   90.00
_cell.angle_gamma   90.00
#
_symmetry.space_group_name_H-M   'P 1'
#
loop_
_entity.id
_entity.type
_entity.pdbx_description
1 polymer ?
#
loop_
_entity_poly.entity_id
_entity_poly.type
_entity_poly.pdbx_seq_one_letter_code
_entity_poly.pdbx_strand_id
1 'polypeptide(L)'
;MSKEQQAQAQPQVAIPLPKAKKNLVQIGCICMMLSVAMYGLVFATLTAPILKNVDAMGYVGLFSIVGAIGVSIMTPIGGKLGDLIGRRNIVVIPGIICAIAGFGFAFVRSLIPLMILRLVVSLAQGAFTAAPYIIAGLINERKDVPKAMGMLATAIAVGGFGGSIIAGILTDMGMLTVAIIMPVIPLIIGIVLIGMNMPNQKR
;
A
#
# COMPACT_ATOMS: atom_id res chain seq x y z
N MET A 1 8.96 -36.90 -5.83
CA MET A 1 8.29 -35.59 -5.86
C MET A 1 6.84 -35.77 -5.45
N SER A 2 6.39 -35.11 -4.40
CA SER A 2 5.02 -35.24 -3.91
C SER A 2 4.04 -34.55 -4.86
N LYS A 3 2.76 -34.97 -4.86
CA LYS A 3 1.69 -34.33 -5.66
C LYS A 3 1.56 -32.82 -5.41
N GLU A 4 1.97 -32.36 -4.23
CA GLU A 4 2.03 -30.93 -3.87
C GLU A 4 3.14 -30.16 -4.61
N GLN A 5 4.30 -30.79 -4.87
CA GLN A 5 5.38 -30.19 -5.66
C GLN A 5 5.01 -30.09 -7.16
N GLN A 6 4.19 -31.01 -7.65
CA GLN A 6 3.69 -30.97 -9.04
C GLN A 6 2.59 -29.92 -9.21
N ALA A 7 1.76 -29.67 -8.19
CA ALA A 7 0.75 -28.60 -8.22
C ALA A 7 1.37 -27.19 -8.21
N GLN A 8 2.55 -27.02 -7.62
CA GLN A 8 3.31 -25.74 -7.64
C GLN A 8 4.04 -25.50 -8.98
N ALA A 9 4.21 -26.55 -9.80
CA ALA A 9 4.90 -26.48 -11.08
C ALA A 9 4.00 -26.17 -12.29
N GLN A 10 2.70 -25.91 -12.07
CA GLN A 10 1.83 -25.46 -13.17
C GLN A 10 2.35 -24.12 -13.71
N PRO A 11 2.60 -24.00 -15.04
CA PRO A 11 3.03 -22.73 -15.61
C PRO A 11 1.97 -21.68 -15.32
N GLN A 12 2.33 -20.63 -14.59
CA GLN A 12 1.48 -19.45 -14.43
C GLN A 12 1.28 -18.86 -15.83
N VAL A 13 0.12 -19.16 -16.43
CA VAL A 13 -0.26 -18.57 -17.71
C VAL A 13 -0.49 -17.09 -17.46
N ALA A 14 0.37 -16.25 -18.04
CA ALA A 14 0.24 -14.80 -17.95
C ALA A 14 -1.16 -14.38 -18.46
N ILE A 15 -1.81 -13.47 -17.74
CA ILE A 15 -3.10 -12.93 -18.18
C ILE A 15 -2.90 -12.21 -19.50
N PRO A 16 -3.56 -12.60 -20.60
CA PRO A 16 -3.41 -11.94 -21.90
C PRO A 16 -4.07 -10.56 -21.86
N LEU A 17 -3.31 -9.55 -21.50
CA LEU A 17 -3.74 -8.14 -21.53
C LEU A 17 -3.12 -7.46 -22.77
N PRO A 18 -3.84 -6.55 -23.45
CA PRO A 18 -3.24 -5.67 -24.45
C PRO A 18 -2.07 -4.90 -23.85
N LYS A 19 -0.98 -4.68 -24.60
CA LYS A 19 0.25 -4.03 -24.13
C LYS A 19 -0.02 -2.71 -23.40
N ALA A 20 -0.94 -1.89 -23.91
CA ALA A 20 -1.32 -0.62 -23.29
C ALA A 20 -1.92 -0.82 -21.89
N LYS A 21 -2.86 -1.75 -21.71
CA LYS A 21 -3.48 -2.07 -20.41
C LYS A 21 -2.48 -2.67 -19.43
N LYS A 22 -1.58 -3.56 -19.92
CA LYS A 22 -0.49 -4.13 -19.14
C LYS A 22 0.38 -3.04 -18.53
N ASN A 23 0.82 -2.07 -19.34
CA ASN A 23 1.65 -0.96 -18.87
C ASN A 23 0.91 -0.11 -17.81
N LEU A 24 -0.38 0.19 -18.03
CA LEU A 24 -1.19 0.95 -17.07
C LEU A 24 -1.34 0.23 -15.71
N VAL A 25 -1.58 -1.09 -15.75
CA VAL A 25 -1.65 -1.90 -14.53
C VAL A 25 -0.29 -1.93 -13.82
N GLN A 26 0.81 -2.03 -14.55
CA GLN A 26 2.16 -2.01 -13.98
C GLN A 26 2.48 -0.67 -13.33
N ILE A 27 2.15 0.45 -13.96
CA ILE A 27 2.26 1.79 -13.38
C ILE A 27 1.39 1.87 -12.12
N GLY A 28 0.16 1.35 -12.16
CA GLY A 28 -0.70 1.26 -10.99
C GLY A 28 -0.07 0.51 -9.82
N CYS A 29 0.57 -0.64 -10.08
CA CYS A 29 1.30 -1.38 -9.05
C CYS A 29 2.48 -0.58 -8.48
N ILE A 30 3.23 0.14 -9.32
CA ILE A 30 4.32 1.02 -8.89
C ILE A 30 3.79 2.14 -7.98
N CYS A 31 2.71 2.81 -8.36
CA CYS A 31 2.08 3.86 -7.56
C CYS A 31 1.57 3.33 -6.21
N MET A 32 0.99 2.12 -6.19
CA MET A 32 0.57 1.47 -4.94
C MET A 32 1.76 1.20 -4.02
N MET A 33 2.86 0.64 -4.53
CA MET A 33 4.05 0.35 -3.73
C MET A 33 4.75 1.62 -3.24
N LEU A 34 4.78 2.66 -4.06
CA LEU A 34 5.23 4.00 -3.67
C LEU A 34 4.42 4.50 -2.47
N SER A 35 3.09 4.43 -2.55
CA SER A 35 2.18 4.84 -1.46
C SER A 35 2.39 4.01 -0.19
N VAL A 36 2.50 2.67 -0.31
CA VAL A 36 2.76 1.78 0.84
C VAL A 36 4.01 2.21 1.61
N ALA A 37 5.09 2.46 0.88
CA ALA A 37 6.36 2.88 1.47
C ALA A 37 6.27 4.28 2.10
N MET A 38 5.58 5.21 1.43
CA MET A 38 5.31 6.54 1.97
C MET A 38 4.50 6.46 3.26
N TYR A 39 3.41 5.68 3.32
CA TYR A 39 2.66 5.50 4.55
C TYR A 39 3.52 4.94 5.69
N GLY A 40 4.42 3.98 5.41
CA GLY A 40 5.31 3.40 6.40
C GLY A 40 6.29 4.42 6.98
N LEU A 41 7.11 5.03 6.13
CA LEU A 41 8.21 5.89 6.57
C LEU A 41 7.78 7.35 6.81
N VAL A 42 6.86 7.90 6.03
CA VAL A 42 6.29 9.25 6.27
C VAL A 42 5.58 9.28 7.61
N PHE A 43 4.75 8.28 7.93
CA PHE A 43 4.12 8.24 9.25
C PHE A 43 5.13 8.02 10.38
N ALA A 44 6.26 7.35 10.16
CA ALA A 44 7.32 7.27 11.16
C ALA A 44 7.90 8.66 11.47
N THR A 45 8.17 9.48 10.45
CA THR A 45 8.68 10.86 10.62
C THR A 45 7.63 11.81 11.17
N LEU A 46 6.35 11.65 10.78
CA LEU A 46 5.27 12.54 11.19
C LEU A 46 4.63 12.17 12.55
N THR A 47 4.99 11.02 13.13
CA THR A 47 4.39 10.57 14.40
C THR A 47 4.54 11.63 15.50
N ALA A 48 5.73 12.19 15.71
CA ALA A 48 5.98 13.18 16.73
C ALA A 48 5.20 14.50 16.48
N PRO A 49 5.26 15.14 15.28
CA PRO A 49 4.47 16.32 15.01
C PRO A 49 2.95 16.09 15.09
N ILE A 50 2.45 14.94 14.65
CA ILE A 50 1.03 14.61 14.76
C ILE A 50 0.59 14.52 16.23
N LEU A 51 1.35 13.80 17.06
CA LEU A 51 1.01 13.62 18.48
C LEU A 51 1.23 14.87 19.29
N LYS A 52 2.17 15.75 18.90
CA LYS A 52 2.33 17.08 19.50
C LYS A 52 1.08 17.93 19.33
N ASN A 53 0.42 17.88 18.18
CA ASN A 53 -0.80 18.64 17.92
C ASN A 53 -2.02 18.18 18.75
N VAL A 54 -1.95 17.03 19.39
CA VAL A 54 -3.01 16.48 20.25
C VAL A 54 -2.54 16.29 21.71
N ASP A 55 -1.42 16.92 22.10
CA ASP A 55 -0.79 16.84 23.42
C ASP A 55 -0.56 15.41 23.93
N ALA A 56 -0.18 14.53 23.02
CA ALA A 56 -0.07 13.09 23.28
C ALA A 56 1.32 12.51 22.97
N MET A 57 2.39 13.29 23.18
CA MET A 57 3.78 12.88 22.88
C MET A 57 4.22 11.60 23.60
N GLY A 58 3.66 11.29 24.78
CA GLY A 58 3.95 10.05 25.52
C GLY A 58 3.49 8.78 24.78
N TYR A 59 2.65 8.87 23.75
CA TYR A 59 2.08 7.74 23.01
C TYR A 59 2.78 7.44 21.68
N VAL A 60 3.95 8.05 21.39
CA VAL A 60 4.70 7.85 20.12
C VAL A 60 4.97 6.37 19.86
N GLY A 61 5.44 5.63 20.89
CA GLY A 61 5.69 4.18 20.79
C GLY A 61 4.42 3.39 20.50
N LEU A 62 3.33 3.69 21.23
CA LEU A 62 2.05 3.00 21.06
C LEU A 62 1.48 3.24 19.65
N PHE A 63 1.53 4.46 19.13
CA PHE A 63 1.09 4.80 17.78
C PHE A 63 1.84 4.00 16.70
N SER A 64 3.14 3.83 16.87
CA SER A 64 3.99 3.05 15.97
C SER A 64 3.67 1.54 16.05
N ILE A 65 3.49 1.00 17.27
CA ILE A 65 3.14 -0.39 17.51
C ILE A 65 1.78 -0.74 16.91
N VAL A 66 0.76 0.11 17.09
CA VAL A 66 -0.57 -0.08 16.49
C VAL A 66 -0.47 -0.19 14.97
N GLY A 67 0.36 0.64 14.34
CA GLY A 67 0.63 0.55 12.92
C GLY A 67 1.26 -0.77 12.50
N ALA A 68 2.31 -1.19 13.19
CA ALA A 68 3.03 -2.43 12.88
C ALA A 68 2.14 -3.68 13.07
N ILE A 69 1.39 -3.75 14.17
CA ILE A 69 0.47 -4.87 14.45
C ILE A 69 -0.59 -4.97 13.35
N GLY A 70 -1.22 -3.87 12.96
CA GLY A 70 -2.26 -3.87 11.92
C GLY A 70 -1.76 -4.43 10.59
N VAL A 71 -0.59 -3.99 10.11
CA VAL A 71 0.04 -4.52 8.89
C VAL A 71 0.40 -5.99 9.05
N SER A 72 1.04 -6.39 10.15
CA SER A 72 1.53 -7.76 10.37
C SER A 72 0.39 -8.78 10.40
N ILE A 73 -0.71 -8.47 11.07
CA ILE A 73 -1.88 -9.34 11.15
C ILE A 73 -2.56 -9.45 9.78
N MET A 74 -2.71 -8.33 9.08
CA MET A 74 -3.53 -8.30 7.88
C MET A 74 -2.80 -8.77 6.62
N THR A 75 -1.47 -8.74 6.57
CA THR A 75 -0.70 -9.19 5.41
C THR A 75 -0.96 -10.65 5.02
N PRO A 76 -0.88 -11.65 5.92
CA PRO A 76 -1.20 -13.04 5.57
C PRO A 76 -2.69 -13.24 5.26
N ILE A 77 -3.58 -12.51 5.93
CA ILE A 77 -5.02 -12.56 5.69
C ILE A 77 -5.34 -11.97 4.31
N GLY A 78 -4.69 -10.87 3.95
CA GLY A 78 -4.85 -10.20 2.64
C GLY A 78 -4.49 -11.10 1.47
N GLY A 79 -3.45 -11.95 1.61
CA GLY A 79 -3.12 -12.96 0.61
C GLY A 79 -4.27 -13.94 0.37
N LYS A 80 -4.85 -14.51 1.42
CA LYS A 80 -6.01 -15.41 1.33
C LYS A 80 -7.28 -14.72 0.80
N LEU A 81 -7.55 -13.51 1.28
CA LEU A 81 -8.67 -12.71 0.80
C LEU A 81 -8.55 -12.39 -0.69
N GLY A 82 -7.33 -12.14 -1.18
CA GLY A 82 -7.08 -11.91 -2.60
C GLY A 82 -7.46 -13.09 -3.49
N ASP A 83 -7.32 -14.32 -2.99
CA ASP A 83 -7.74 -15.52 -3.71
C ASP A 83 -9.28 -15.69 -3.71
N LEU A 84 -9.96 -15.27 -2.63
CA LEU A 84 -11.42 -15.39 -2.46
C LEU A 84 -12.20 -14.29 -3.22
N ILE A 85 -11.85 -13.03 -2.99
CA ILE A 85 -12.60 -11.88 -3.55
C ILE A 85 -12.08 -11.39 -4.90
N GLY A 86 -10.91 -11.90 -5.30
CA GLY A 86 -10.25 -11.60 -6.56
C GLY A 86 -9.15 -10.54 -6.43
N ARG A 87 -8.12 -10.69 -7.27
CA ARG A 87 -6.88 -9.92 -7.23
C ARG A 87 -7.07 -8.42 -7.42
N ARG A 88 -8.06 -8.02 -8.21
CA ARG A 88 -8.43 -6.61 -8.39
C ARG A 88 -9.07 -6.04 -7.12
N ASN A 89 -10.04 -6.75 -6.56
CA ASN A 89 -10.83 -6.24 -5.44
C ASN A 89 -10.02 -6.11 -4.15
N ILE A 90 -9.04 -7.01 -3.92
CA ILE A 90 -8.14 -6.90 -2.76
C ILE A 90 -7.22 -5.68 -2.81
N VAL A 91 -7.05 -5.08 -3.97
CA VAL A 91 -6.33 -3.80 -4.12
C VAL A 91 -7.29 -2.63 -3.96
N VAL A 92 -8.41 -2.67 -4.67
CA VAL A 92 -9.34 -1.53 -4.78
C VAL A 92 -10.06 -1.26 -3.46
N ILE A 93 -10.64 -2.29 -2.83
CA ILE A 93 -11.47 -2.09 -1.62
C ILE A 93 -10.62 -1.59 -0.43
N PRO A 94 -9.55 -2.29 0.01
CA PRO A 94 -8.73 -1.78 1.11
C PRO A 94 -7.99 -0.49 0.73
N GLY A 95 -7.63 -0.31 -0.56
CA GLY A 95 -7.02 0.92 -1.04
C GLY A 95 -7.93 2.13 -0.83
N ILE A 96 -9.22 2.02 -1.16
CA ILE A 96 -10.22 3.08 -0.91
C ILE A 96 -10.35 3.36 0.59
N ILE A 97 -10.45 2.31 1.41
CA ILE A 97 -10.51 2.46 2.87
C ILE A 97 -9.27 3.20 3.40
N CYS A 98 -8.08 2.80 2.92
CA CYS A 98 -6.81 3.43 3.28
C CYS A 98 -6.76 4.91 2.85
N ALA A 99 -7.25 5.24 1.66
CA ALA A 99 -7.30 6.62 1.16
C ALA A 99 -8.24 7.50 2.00
N ILE A 100 -9.44 7.02 2.31
CA ILE A 100 -10.42 7.75 3.13
C ILE A 100 -9.88 7.96 4.54
N ALA A 101 -9.34 6.91 5.18
CA ALA A 101 -8.78 7.00 6.51
C ALA A 101 -7.51 7.87 6.53
N GLY A 102 -6.65 7.79 5.51
CA GLY A 102 -5.48 8.65 5.34
C GLY A 102 -5.85 10.12 5.22
N PHE A 103 -6.91 10.43 4.49
CA PHE A 103 -7.47 11.80 4.43
C PHE A 103 -8.01 12.24 5.79
N GLY A 104 -8.65 11.33 6.53
CA GLY A 104 -9.20 11.59 7.86
C GLY A 104 -8.17 12.06 8.88
N PHE A 105 -6.90 11.60 8.77
CA PHE A 105 -5.81 12.06 9.64
C PHE A 105 -5.61 13.58 9.64
N ALA A 106 -5.88 14.25 8.52
CA ALA A 106 -5.71 15.69 8.39
C ALA A 106 -6.67 16.51 9.27
N PHE A 107 -7.79 15.92 9.66
CA PHE A 107 -8.89 16.60 10.37
C PHE A 107 -9.00 16.21 11.84
N VAL A 108 -8.40 15.09 12.25
CA VAL A 108 -8.51 14.60 13.62
C VAL A 108 -7.61 15.41 14.57
N ARG A 109 -8.18 15.81 15.72
CA ARG A 109 -7.54 16.63 16.75
C ARG A 109 -7.56 15.97 18.14
N SER A 110 -7.86 14.68 18.23
CA SER A 110 -7.86 13.95 19.50
C SER A 110 -7.20 12.58 19.35
N LEU A 111 -6.63 12.06 20.46
CA LEU A 111 -5.81 10.87 20.47
C LEU A 111 -6.58 9.61 20.07
N ILE A 112 -7.79 9.39 20.61
CA ILE A 112 -8.56 8.16 20.40
C ILE A 112 -8.93 7.95 18.93
N PRO A 113 -9.59 8.91 18.24
CA PRO A 113 -9.86 8.79 16.80
C PRO A 113 -8.58 8.66 15.96
N LEU A 114 -7.48 9.31 16.36
CA LEU A 114 -6.19 9.21 15.69
C LEU A 114 -5.65 7.78 15.73
N MET A 115 -5.73 7.10 16.88
CA MET A 115 -5.33 5.70 17.03
C MET A 115 -6.22 4.75 16.23
N ILE A 116 -7.53 5.00 16.19
CA ILE A 116 -8.48 4.23 15.38
C ILE A 116 -8.15 4.35 13.90
N LEU A 117 -7.94 5.58 13.40
CA LEU A 117 -7.55 5.80 12.01
C LEU A 117 -6.22 5.12 11.68
N ARG A 118 -5.23 5.17 12.60
CA ARG A 118 -3.94 4.50 12.44
C ARG A 118 -4.13 2.99 12.26
N LEU A 119 -4.97 2.38 13.09
CA LEU A 119 -5.28 0.96 12.99
C LEU A 119 -5.96 0.63 11.66
N VAL A 120 -6.98 1.41 11.26
CA VAL A 120 -7.72 1.20 10.00
C VAL A 120 -6.78 1.30 8.79
N VAL A 121 -5.93 2.35 8.71
CA VAL A 121 -4.94 2.50 7.64
C VAL A 121 -4.00 1.30 7.61
N SER A 122 -3.50 0.86 8.76
CA SER A 122 -2.54 -0.24 8.85
C SER A 122 -3.14 -1.58 8.44
N LEU A 123 -4.38 -1.88 8.85
CA LEU A 123 -5.10 -3.07 8.42
C LEU A 123 -5.35 -3.05 6.90
N ALA A 124 -5.84 -1.94 6.38
CA ALA A 124 -6.07 -1.78 4.95
C ALA A 124 -4.76 -1.93 4.15
N GLN A 125 -3.68 -1.30 4.59
CA GLN A 125 -2.35 -1.38 4.00
C GLN A 125 -1.84 -2.83 3.98
N GLY A 126 -1.93 -3.55 5.10
CA GLY A 126 -1.54 -4.95 5.21
C GLY A 126 -2.31 -5.83 4.22
N ALA A 127 -3.61 -5.59 4.03
CA ALA A 127 -4.45 -6.36 3.13
C ALA A 127 -3.99 -6.29 1.66
N PHE A 128 -3.55 -5.15 1.19
CA PHE A 128 -3.17 -4.99 -0.23
C PHE A 128 -1.65 -4.98 -0.49
N THR A 129 -0.79 -4.99 0.53
CA THR A 129 0.68 -4.89 0.35
C THR A 129 1.25 -5.98 -0.57
N ALA A 130 0.75 -7.22 -0.48
CA ALA A 130 1.22 -8.32 -1.31
C ALA A 130 0.65 -8.30 -2.74
N ALA A 131 -0.50 -7.66 -2.95
CA ALA A 131 -1.24 -7.73 -4.20
C ALA A 131 -0.50 -7.16 -5.43
N PRO A 132 0.20 -6.01 -5.37
CA PRO A 132 0.96 -5.49 -6.51
C PRO A 132 2.04 -6.45 -7.00
N TYR A 133 2.72 -7.16 -6.10
CA TYR A 133 3.72 -8.18 -6.48
C TYR A 133 3.07 -9.35 -7.22
N ILE A 134 1.95 -9.85 -6.71
CA ILE A 134 1.21 -10.94 -7.33
C ILE A 134 0.68 -10.52 -8.70
N ILE A 135 0.10 -9.33 -8.81
CA ILE A 135 -0.40 -8.78 -10.07
C ILE A 135 0.73 -8.63 -11.08
N ALA A 136 1.87 -8.06 -10.68
CA ALA A 136 3.03 -7.91 -11.55
C ALA A 136 3.55 -9.26 -12.06
N GLY A 137 3.53 -10.31 -11.22
CA GLY A 137 3.85 -11.67 -11.64
C GLY A 137 2.86 -12.27 -12.63
N LEU A 138 1.56 -11.95 -12.50
CA LEU A 138 0.51 -12.47 -13.37
C LEU A 138 0.42 -11.81 -14.75
N ILE A 139 0.75 -10.51 -14.85
CA ILE A 139 0.65 -9.75 -16.10
C ILE A 139 1.93 -9.81 -16.94
N ASN A 140 3.07 -10.19 -16.35
CA ASN A 140 4.35 -10.25 -17.04
C ASN A 140 4.71 -11.67 -17.48
N GLU A 141 5.39 -11.80 -18.62
CA GLU A 141 6.00 -13.05 -19.04
C GLU A 141 7.12 -13.42 -18.04
N ARG A 142 7.38 -14.71 -17.87
CA ARG A 142 8.34 -15.23 -16.89
C ARG A 142 9.72 -14.54 -16.96
N LYS A 143 10.16 -14.18 -18.16
CA LYS A 143 11.44 -13.46 -18.39
C LYS A 143 11.44 -12.02 -17.89
N ASP A 144 10.26 -11.36 -17.87
CA ASP A 144 10.10 -9.95 -17.49
C ASP A 144 9.74 -9.77 -16.00
N VAL A 145 9.35 -10.86 -15.31
CA VAL A 145 8.96 -10.81 -13.88
C VAL A 145 10.06 -10.21 -13.00
N PRO A 146 11.37 -10.62 -13.12
CA PRO A 146 12.40 -10.05 -12.29
C PRO A 146 12.56 -8.53 -12.47
N LYS A 147 12.42 -8.04 -13.72
CA LYS A 147 12.44 -6.60 -14.02
C LYS A 147 11.25 -5.88 -13.36
N ALA A 148 10.06 -6.43 -13.46
CA ALA A 148 8.87 -5.85 -12.83
C ALA A 148 9.01 -5.80 -11.30
N MET A 149 9.52 -6.87 -10.67
CA MET A 149 9.78 -6.91 -9.23
C MET A 149 10.83 -5.86 -8.81
N GLY A 150 11.90 -5.71 -9.58
CA GLY A 150 12.90 -4.67 -9.36
C GLY A 150 12.32 -3.26 -9.40
N MET A 151 11.41 -2.99 -10.35
CA MET A 151 10.71 -1.69 -10.43
C MET A 151 9.80 -1.44 -9.20
N LEU A 152 9.14 -2.47 -8.68
CA LEU A 152 8.34 -2.34 -7.46
C LEU A 152 9.23 -2.09 -6.23
N ALA A 153 10.36 -2.78 -6.12
CA ALA A 153 11.32 -2.56 -5.05
C ALA A 153 11.92 -1.14 -5.10
N THR A 154 12.23 -0.64 -6.30
CA THR A 154 12.67 0.74 -6.49
C THR A 154 11.60 1.75 -6.07
N ALA A 155 10.32 1.48 -6.39
CA ALA A 155 9.22 2.33 -5.98
C ALA A 155 9.09 2.41 -4.45
N ILE A 156 9.33 1.30 -3.74
CA ILE A 156 9.36 1.28 -2.27
C ILE A 156 10.50 2.15 -1.75
N ALA A 157 11.71 2.02 -2.29
CA ALA A 157 12.84 2.81 -1.85
C ALA A 157 12.63 4.30 -2.09
N VAL A 158 12.20 4.68 -3.30
CA VAL A 158 11.91 6.08 -3.66
C VAL A 158 10.76 6.65 -2.83
N GLY A 159 9.68 5.88 -2.66
CA GLY A 159 8.53 6.31 -1.86
C GLY A 159 8.86 6.49 -0.38
N GLY A 160 9.62 5.54 0.18
CA GLY A 160 10.01 5.58 1.58
C GLY A 160 10.97 6.71 1.90
N PHE A 161 12.14 6.71 1.29
CA PHE A 161 13.16 7.74 1.56
C PHE A 161 12.76 9.11 1.02
N GLY A 162 12.34 9.20 -0.24
CA GLY A 162 11.92 10.46 -0.86
C GLY A 162 10.71 11.04 -0.18
N GLY A 163 9.71 10.21 0.14
CA GLY A 163 8.52 10.62 0.87
C GLY A 163 8.84 11.17 2.26
N SER A 164 9.75 10.53 3.01
CA SER A 164 10.14 10.97 4.35
C SER A 164 10.87 12.32 4.32
N ILE A 165 11.77 12.52 3.36
CA ILE A 165 12.50 13.80 3.19
C ILE A 165 11.50 14.92 2.89
N ILE A 166 10.60 14.71 1.91
CA ILE A 166 9.61 15.73 1.53
C ILE A 166 8.65 15.99 2.69
N ALA A 167 8.20 14.95 3.40
CA ALA A 167 7.32 15.11 4.56
C ALA A 167 8.00 15.89 5.69
N GLY A 168 9.30 15.68 5.94
CA GLY A 168 10.08 16.45 6.89
C GLY A 168 10.11 17.93 6.53
N ILE A 169 10.50 18.25 5.29
CA ILE A 169 10.54 19.63 4.77
C ILE A 169 9.17 20.32 4.89
N LEU A 170 8.09 19.64 4.47
CA LEU A 170 6.73 20.18 4.57
C LEU A 170 6.32 20.46 6.02
N THR A 171 6.75 19.60 6.94
CA THR A 171 6.47 19.79 8.37
C THR A 171 7.21 21.00 8.93
N ASP A 172 8.48 21.19 8.57
CA ASP A 172 9.28 22.34 8.97
C ASP A 172 8.72 23.66 8.42
N MET A 173 8.09 23.60 7.24
CA MET A 173 7.35 24.71 6.64
C MET A 173 5.96 24.96 7.27
N GLY A 174 5.56 24.19 8.29
CA GLY A 174 4.24 24.26 8.92
C GLY A 174 3.11 23.63 8.12
N MET A 175 3.42 22.90 7.04
CA MET A 175 2.43 22.27 6.12
C MET A 175 2.15 20.82 6.49
N LEU A 176 1.98 20.49 7.79
CA LEU A 176 1.78 19.12 8.28
C LEU A 176 0.60 18.41 7.60
N THR A 177 -0.52 19.11 7.36
CA THR A 177 -1.68 18.55 6.67
C THR A 177 -1.35 18.05 5.26
N VAL A 178 -0.54 18.82 4.52
CA VAL A 178 -0.09 18.43 3.16
C VAL A 178 0.81 17.20 3.23
N ALA A 179 1.72 17.17 4.20
CA ALA A 179 2.61 16.01 4.42
C ALA A 179 1.82 14.72 4.74
N ILE A 180 0.74 14.82 5.50
CA ILE A 180 -0.14 13.68 5.84
C ILE A 180 -0.91 13.17 4.61
N ILE A 181 -1.36 14.07 3.73
CA ILE A 181 -2.18 13.73 2.56
C ILE A 181 -1.30 13.20 1.40
N MET A 182 -0.03 13.56 1.36
CA MET A 182 0.89 13.22 0.26
C MET A 182 0.86 11.73 -0.15
N PRO A 183 0.85 10.72 0.76
CA PRO A 183 0.79 9.31 0.37
C PRO A 183 -0.52 8.90 -0.29
N VAL A 184 -1.60 9.67 -0.11
CA VAL A 184 -2.93 9.37 -0.66
C VAL A 184 -2.94 9.54 -2.18
N ILE A 185 -2.17 10.47 -2.72
CA ILE A 185 -2.16 10.81 -4.15
C ILE A 185 -1.74 9.59 -5.00
N PRO A 186 -0.54 8.99 -4.82
CA PRO A 186 -0.15 7.82 -5.58
C PRO A 186 -1.05 6.61 -5.29
N LEU A 187 -1.64 6.51 -4.09
CA LEU A 187 -2.60 5.48 -3.77
C LEU A 187 -3.84 5.55 -4.66
N ILE A 188 -4.45 6.73 -4.80
CA ILE A 188 -5.62 6.93 -5.64
C ILE A 188 -5.29 6.62 -7.11
N ILE A 189 -4.17 7.11 -7.62
CA ILE A 189 -3.72 6.83 -8.99
C ILE A 189 -3.59 5.32 -9.19
N GLY A 190 -2.95 4.61 -8.26
CA GLY A 190 -2.80 3.16 -8.31
C GLY A 190 -4.13 2.41 -8.32
N ILE A 191 -5.07 2.80 -7.45
CA ILE A 191 -6.42 2.22 -7.37
C ILE A 191 -7.17 2.40 -8.69
N VAL A 192 -7.15 3.59 -9.25
CA VAL A 192 -7.86 3.90 -10.51
C VAL A 192 -7.26 3.09 -11.67
N LEU A 193 -5.94 3.10 -11.82
CA LEU A 193 -5.27 2.38 -12.91
C LEU A 193 -5.50 0.87 -12.85
N ILE A 194 -5.39 0.26 -11.68
CA ILE A 194 -5.64 -1.18 -11.50
C ILE A 194 -7.14 -1.48 -11.63
N GLY A 195 -7.97 -0.67 -10.98
CA GLY A 195 -9.42 -0.84 -10.98
C GLY A 195 -10.05 -0.80 -12.38
N MET A 196 -9.56 0.07 -13.26
CA MET A 196 -10.11 0.21 -14.62
C MET A 196 -9.53 -0.79 -15.63
N ASN A 197 -8.27 -1.20 -15.46
CA ASN A 197 -7.55 -1.94 -16.51
C ASN A 197 -7.36 -3.43 -16.17
N MET A 198 -7.55 -3.86 -14.92
CA MET A 198 -7.38 -5.26 -14.54
C MET A 198 -8.73 -5.97 -14.44
N PRO A 199 -8.92 -7.12 -15.12
CA PRO A 199 -10.10 -7.96 -14.94
C PRO A 199 -10.08 -8.59 -13.52
N ASN A 200 -11.27 -8.73 -12.92
CA ASN A 200 -11.37 -9.38 -11.62
C ASN A 200 -11.28 -10.91 -11.81
N GLN A 201 -10.18 -11.50 -11.36
CA GLN A 201 -9.98 -12.95 -11.38
C GLN A 201 -10.08 -13.49 -9.96
N LYS A 202 -11.05 -14.38 -9.76
CA LYS A 202 -11.16 -15.23 -8.56
C LYS A 202 -10.53 -16.59 -8.91
N ARG A 203 -9.80 -17.19 -7.99
CA ARG A 203 -9.38 -18.58 -8.08
C ARG A 203 -10.41 -19.51 -7.50
#